data_f5b8119924fedc3c361060bcd75cf669
#
_entry.id   f5b8119924fedc3c361060bcd75cf669
#
_cell.length_a   1.000
_cell.length_b   1.000
_cell.length_c   1.000
_cell.angle_alpha   90.00
_cell.angle_beta   90.00
_cell.angle_gamma   90.00
#
_symmetry.space_group_name_H-M   'P 1'
#
loop_
_entity.id
_entity.type
_entity.pdbx_description
1 polymer ?
#
loop_
_entity_poly.entity_id
_entity_poly.type
_entity_poly.pdbx_seq_one_letter_code
_entity_poly.pdbx_strand_id
1 'polypeptide(L)'
;MLANSGPDAKQEIIRQAAVYASGVLSMAGDPALQQLVEQAAREFQVPIAALSIVDRDRQWFPACVGLDMEQTSREISFCAHAVIHPDQIMIVLDATLDPRFSANPFVTGPTNIRFYLGCPIRDRDGRALGTLCVIDVTSRARVTEADLDRLRDLARHAGDIILQPEVSARDRRQALDGISGQIEVLIRDGEEDGVDELDAMLRRLERQEERDRQRKS
;
A
#
# COMPACT_ATOMS: atom_id res chain seq x y z
N MET A 1 23.17 -3.53 -15.66
CA MET A 1 22.31 -4.67 -15.34
C MET A 1 22.02 -4.61 -13.84
N LEU A 2 20.96 -3.94 -13.45
CA LEU A 2 20.44 -4.02 -12.07
C LEU A 2 19.56 -5.27 -12.04
N ALA A 3 19.99 -6.26 -11.27
CA ALA A 3 19.22 -7.47 -11.04
C ALA A 3 17.85 -7.09 -10.49
N ASN A 4 16.81 -7.54 -11.14
CA ASN A 4 15.43 -7.44 -10.70
C ASN A 4 15.24 -8.46 -9.55
N SER A 5 15.85 -8.18 -8.40
CA SER A 5 15.60 -8.94 -7.18
C SER A 5 14.22 -8.50 -6.71
N GLY A 6 13.23 -9.35 -6.90
CA GLY A 6 11.96 -9.23 -6.20
C GLY A 6 12.22 -9.08 -4.68
N PRO A 7 11.23 -8.64 -3.90
CA PRO A 7 11.41 -8.54 -2.46
C PRO A 7 11.83 -9.92 -1.95
N ASP A 8 12.77 -9.94 -0.99
CA ASP A 8 13.08 -11.13 -0.23
C ASP A 8 11.76 -11.70 0.31
N ALA A 9 11.53 -13.00 0.11
CA ALA A 9 10.27 -13.64 0.45
C ALA A 9 9.90 -13.38 1.93
N LYS A 10 10.89 -13.37 2.81
CA LYS A 10 10.75 -13.02 4.22
C LYS A 10 10.26 -11.58 4.42
N GLN A 11 10.89 -10.60 3.76
CA GLN A 11 10.48 -9.19 3.86
C GLN A 11 9.05 -8.99 3.36
N GLU A 12 8.65 -9.70 2.32
CA GLU A 12 7.29 -9.65 1.81
C GLU A 12 6.26 -10.22 2.79
N ILE A 13 6.57 -11.32 3.46
CA ILE A 13 5.71 -11.91 4.49
C ILE A 13 5.52 -10.94 5.65
N ILE A 14 6.60 -10.31 6.12
CA ILE A 14 6.57 -9.31 7.20
C ILE A 14 5.77 -8.06 6.75
N ARG A 15 5.97 -7.61 5.52
CA ARG A 15 5.19 -6.50 4.95
C ARG A 15 3.69 -6.81 4.91
N GLN A 16 3.31 -8.01 4.49
CA GLN A 16 1.90 -8.44 4.47
C GLN A 16 1.31 -8.52 5.88
N ALA A 17 2.07 -9.01 6.85
CA ALA A 17 1.65 -8.98 8.25
C ALA A 17 1.39 -7.55 8.75
N ALA A 18 2.19 -6.57 8.32
CA ALA A 18 1.96 -5.16 8.62
C ALA A 18 0.67 -4.63 7.98
N VAL A 19 0.32 -5.05 6.75
CA VAL A 19 -0.97 -4.73 6.13
C VAL A 19 -2.13 -5.23 6.99
N TYR A 20 -2.09 -6.47 7.46
CA TYR A 20 -3.12 -7.02 8.35
C TYR A 20 -3.17 -6.26 9.68
N ALA A 21 -2.02 -6.02 10.31
CA ALA A 21 -1.91 -5.33 11.58
C ALA A 21 -2.41 -3.87 11.54
N SER A 22 -2.36 -3.22 10.40
CA SER A 22 -2.81 -1.84 10.22
C SER A 22 -4.33 -1.69 10.30
N GLY A 23 -5.10 -2.75 10.04
CA GLY A 23 -6.56 -2.72 9.95
C GLY A 23 -7.09 -2.05 8.67
N VAL A 24 -6.22 -1.62 7.76
CA VAL A 24 -6.60 -0.90 6.54
C VAL A 24 -7.59 -1.68 5.66
N LEU A 25 -7.53 -3.01 5.70
CA LEU A 25 -8.42 -3.87 4.89
C LEU A 25 -9.92 -3.74 5.25
N SER A 26 -10.24 -3.10 6.37
CA SER A 26 -11.63 -2.81 6.80
C SER A 26 -12.08 -1.39 6.47
N MET A 27 -11.23 -0.57 5.85
CA MET A 27 -11.48 0.86 5.59
C MET A 27 -12.08 1.12 4.20
N ALA A 28 -12.84 0.15 3.63
CA ALA A 28 -13.53 0.35 2.37
C ALA A 28 -14.50 1.54 2.46
N GLY A 29 -14.34 2.50 1.54
CA GLY A 29 -15.22 3.67 1.49
C GLY A 29 -15.06 4.64 2.67
N ASP A 30 -13.93 4.61 3.38
CA ASP A 30 -13.63 5.58 4.43
C ASP A 30 -13.67 7.02 3.87
N PRO A 31 -14.50 7.92 4.42
CA PRO A 31 -14.67 9.26 3.86
C PRO A 31 -13.40 10.12 3.91
N ALA A 32 -12.55 9.96 4.91
CA ALA A 32 -11.32 10.74 5.05
C ALA A 32 -10.29 10.30 4.00
N LEU A 33 -10.18 8.99 3.76
CA LEU A 33 -9.33 8.46 2.67
C LEU A 33 -9.86 8.88 1.31
N GLN A 34 -11.19 8.86 1.10
CA GLN A 34 -11.79 9.29 -0.16
C GLN A 34 -11.53 10.77 -0.43
N GLN A 35 -11.72 11.64 0.55
CA GLN A 35 -11.42 13.08 0.43
C GLN A 35 -9.95 13.35 0.09
N LEU A 36 -9.04 12.61 0.69
CA LEU A 36 -7.61 12.73 0.44
C LEU A 36 -7.24 12.32 -0.99
N VAL A 37 -7.82 11.24 -1.51
CA VAL A 37 -7.62 10.81 -2.90
C VAL A 37 -8.20 11.83 -3.90
N GLU A 38 -9.38 12.38 -3.62
CA GLU A 38 -9.95 13.46 -4.41
C GLU A 38 -9.09 14.73 -4.39
N GLN A 39 -8.49 15.06 -3.24
CA GLN A 39 -7.54 16.15 -3.14
C GLN A 39 -6.31 15.89 -4.01
N ALA A 40 -5.74 14.68 -3.97
CA ALA A 40 -4.62 14.31 -4.82
C ALA A 40 -4.96 14.45 -6.31
N ALA A 41 -6.11 13.95 -6.76
CA ALA A 41 -6.55 14.09 -8.15
C ALA A 41 -6.63 15.56 -8.60
N ARG A 42 -7.21 16.44 -7.76
CA ARG A 42 -7.33 17.87 -8.05
C ARG A 42 -5.97 18.57 -8.08
N GLU A 43 -5.12 18.33 -7.09
CA GLU A 43 -3.83 19.03 -6.97
C GLU A 43 -2.85 18.65 -8.07
N PHE A 44 -2.87 17.39 -8.50
CA PHE A 44 -2.02 16.89 -9.59
C PHE A 44 -2.67 17.05 -10.97
N GLN A 45 -3.94 17.49 -11.03
CA GLN A 45 -4.71 17.65 -12.25
C GLN A 45 -4.70 16.37 -13.11
N VAL A 46 -5.01 15.25 -12.48
CA VAL A 46 -5.03 13.92 -13.13
C VAL A 46 -6.43 13.32 -13.11
N PRO A 47 -6.78 12.51 -14.11
CA PRO A 47 -8.08 11.82 -14.15
C PRO A 47 -8.18 10.68 -13.13
N ILE A 48 -7.06 10.12 -12.68
CA ILE A 48 -7.04 8.95 -11.78
C ILE A 48 -6.14 9.23 -10.59
N ALA A 49 -6.66 8.99 -9.39
CA ALA A 49 -5.90 8.91 -8.15
C ALA A 49 -6.43 7.76 -7.30
N ALA A 50 -5.56 7.10 -6.56
CA ALA A 50 -5.95 5.99 -5.71
C ALA A 50 -5.08 5.87 -4.47
N LEU A 51 -5.72 5.51 -3.36
CA LEU A 51 -5.08 4.81 -2.26
C LEU A 51 -5.11 3.33 -2.63
N SER A 52 -3.95 2.71 -2.76
CA SER A 52 -3.79 1.34 -3.19
C SER A 52 -3.10 0.54 -2.12
N ILE A 53 -3.74 -0.49 -1.61
CA ILE A 53 -3.15 -1.44 -0.67
C ILE A 53 -2.70 -2.67 -1.44
N VAL A 54 -1.44 -3.03 -1.27
CA VAL A 54 -0.85 -4.21 -1.94
C VAL A 54 -0.91 -5.39 -0.97
N ASP A 55 -1.88 -6.23 -1.19
CA ASP A 55 -2.12 -7.47 -0.45
C ASP A 55 -1.39 -8.65 -1.11
N ARG A 56 -1.63 -9.87 -0.70
CA ARG A 56 -0.93 -11.11 -1.07
C ARG A 56 -0.85 -11.30 -2.60
N ASP A 57 -2.01 -11.32 -3.25
CA ASP A 57 -2.18 -11.61 -4.68
C ASP A 57 -3.02 -10.55 -5.41
N ARG A 58 -3.41 -9.50 -4.70
CA ARG A 58 -4.22 -8.41 -5.22
C ARG A 58 -3.68 -7.03 -4.85
N GLN A 59 -4.09 -6.06 -5.61
CA GLN A 59 -4.08 -4.65 -5.31
C GLN A 59 -5.52 -4.23 -5.03
N TRP A 60 -5.78 -3.67 -3.86
CA TRP A 60 -7.12 -3.26 -3.44
C TRP A 60 -7.17 -1.74 -3.20
N PHE A 61 -8.30 -1.11 -3.54
CA PHE A 61 -8.49 0.34 -3.49
C PHE A 61 -9.54 0.71 -2.43
N PRO A 62 -9.16 1.02 -1.17
CA PRO A 62 -10.09 1.55 -0.17
C PRO A 62 -10.69 2.89 -0.57
N ALA A 63 -9.98 3.69 -1.37
CA ALA A 63 -10.44 4.95 -1.94
C ALA A 63 -9.81 5.17 -3.32
N CYS A 64 -10.60 5.60 -4.29
CA CYS A 64 -10.12 5.92 -5.63
C CYS A 64 -11.01 6.95 -6.35
N VAL A 65 -10.42 7.59 -7.37
CA VAL A 65 -11.09 8.45 -8.34
C VAL A 65 -10.69 7.99 -9.73
N GLY A 66 -11.65 7.93 -10.66
CA GLY A 66 -11.41 7.63 -12.07
C GLY A 66 -11.12 6.14 -12.38
N LEU A 67 -11.39 5.23 -11.43
CA LEU A 67 -11.35 3.78 -11.64
C LEU A 67 -12.71 3.17 -11.27
N ASP A 68 -13.27 2.38 -12.18
CA ASP A 68 -14.54 1.63 -11.96
C ASP A 68 -14.30 0.22 -11.41
N MET A 69 -13.25 0.05 -10.59
CA MET A 69 -12.89 -1.24 -10.02
C MET A 69 -12.41 -1.08 -8.57
N GLU A 70 -12.75 -2.04 -7.73
CA GLU A 70 -12.34 -2.06 -6.31
C GLU A 70 -10.97 -2.73 -6.09
N GLN A 71 -10.54 -3.59 -7.01
CA GLN A 71 -9.29 -4.34 -6.92
C GLN A 71 -8.80 -4.83 -8.28
N THR A 72 -7.52 -5.19 -8.33
CA THR A 72 -6.89 -5.84 -9.49
C THR A 72 -6.00 -6.98 -9.02
N SER A 73 -5.49 -7.81 -9.94
CA SER A 73 -4.42 -8.72 -9.58
C SER A 73 -3.14 -7.94 -9.25
N ARG A 74 -2.36 -8.45 -8.33
CA ARG A 74 -1.06 -7.87 -7.95
C ARG A 74 -0.07 -7.88 -9.11
N GLU A 75 -0.16 -8.88 -9.98
CA GLU A 75 0.74 -9.09 -11.12
C GLU A 75 0.78 -7.89 -12.09
N ILE A 76 -0.37 -7.24 -12.33
CA ILE A 76 -0.46 -6.07 -13.22
C ILE A 76 -0.32 -4.74 -12.48
N SER A 77 -0.04 -4.76 -11.18
CA SER A 77 -0.02 -3.57 -10.33
C SER A 77 1.27 -2.77 -10.46
N PHE A 78 1.16 -1.48 -10.79
CA PHE A 78 2.25 -0.52 -10.66
C PHE A 78 2.66 -0.33 -9.20
N CYS A 79 1.68 -0.31 -8.30
CA CYS A 79 1.90 -0.12 -6.86
C CYS A 79 2.69 -1.29 -6.24
N ALA A 80 2.55 -2.50 -6.78
CA ALA A 80 3.34 -3.65 -6.34
C ALA A 80 4.85 -3.47 -6.59
N HIS A 81 5.21 -2.72 -7.63
CA HIS A 81 6.62 -2.33 -7.87
C HIS A 81 7.07 -1.22 -6.91
N ALA A 82 6.18 -0.27 -6.58
CA ALA A 82 6.52 0.85 -5.70
C ALA A 82 6.78 0.40 -4.25
N VAL A 83 6.01 -0.56 -3.72
CA VAL A 83 6.16 -1.04 -2.33
C VAL A 83 7.46 -1.80 -2.07
N ILE A 84 8.16 -2.25 -3.12
CA ILE A 84 9.48 -2.90 -3.00
C ILE A 84 10.54 -1.92 -2.45
N HIS A 85 10.37 -0.63 -2.75
CA HIS A 85 11.28 0.42 -2.31
C HIS A 85 10.52 1.45 -1.44
N PRO A 86 10.26 1.12 -0.15
CA PRO A 86 9.37 1.89 0.71
C PRO A 86 9.82 3.35 0.93
N ASP A 87 11.09 3.66 0.74
CA ASP A 87 11.66 4.99 0.93
C ASP A 87 11.69 5.84 -0.35
N GLN A 88 11.23 5.29 -1.48
CA GLN A 88 11.32 5.94 -2.78
C GLN A 88 9.94 6.17 -3.40
N ILE A 89 9.75 7.36 -3.96
CA ILE A 89 8.59 7.61 -4.85
C ILE A 89 8.89 6.97 -6.20
N MET A 90 7.98 6.14 -6.69
CA MET A 90 8.09 5.58 -8.04
C MET A 90 7.53 6.57 -9.05
N ILE A 91 8.37 6.91 -10.04
CA ILE A 91 8.05 7.83 -11.14
C ILE A 91 8.09 7.07 -12.45
N VAL A 92 7.01 7.14 -13.22
CA VAL A 92 6.93 6.64 -14.59
C VAL A 92 6.40 7.79 -15.45
N LEU A 93 7.27 8.44 -16.19
CA LEU A 93 6.92 9.62 -17.01
C LEU A 93 6.14 9.24 -18.27
N ASP A 94 6.50 8.10 -18.87
CA ASP A 94 5.76 7.47 -19.98
C ASP A 94 5.80 5.95 -19.83
N ALA A 95 4.67 5.36 -19.48
CA ALA A 95 4.55 3.92 -19.25
C ALA A 95 4.74 3.08 -20.52
N THR A 96 4.57 3.67 -21.71
CA THR A 96 4.82 2.96 -22.99
C THR A 96 6.30 2.75 -23.25
N LEU A 97 7.16 3.56 -22.63
CA LEU A 97 8.61 3.51 -22.77
C LEU A 97 9.28 2.77 -21.60
N ASP A 98 8.55 2.49 -20.52
CA ASP A 98 9.09 1.79 -19.35
C ASP A 98 9.03 0.26 -19.58
N PRO A 99 10.17 -0.43 -19.58
CA PRO A 99 10.22 -1.87 -19.85
C PRO A 99 9.45 -2.74 -18.85
N ARG A 100 9.16 -2.22 -17.65
CA ARG A 100 8.34 -2.89 -16.63
C ARG A 100 6.86 -2.87 -17.00
N PHE A 101 6.41 -1.85 -17.73
CA PHE A 101 4.99 -1.55 -17.90
C PHE A 101 4.51 -1.46 -19.34
N SER A 102 5.40 -1.37 -20.33
CA SER A 102 5.02 -1.18 -21.74
C SER A 102 4.06 -2.25 -22.30
N ALA A 103 4.12 -3.48 -21.78
CA ALA A 103 3.21 -4.58 -22.14
C ALA A 103 2.05 -4.76 -21.14
N ASN A 104 1.94 -3.91 -20.11
CA ASN A 104 0.94 -4.03 -19.06
C ASN A 104 -0.47 -3.77 -19.63
N PRO A 105 -1.51 -4.55 -19.24
CA PRO A 105 -2.88 -4.35 -19.72
C PRO A 105 -3.46 -2.95 -19.43
N PHE A 106 -3.03 -2.28 -18.36
CA PHE A 106 -3.43 -0.90 -18.09
C PHE A 106 -2.79 0.13 -19.03
N VAL A 107 -1.67 -0.23 -19.66
CA VAL A 107 -0.98 0.63 -20.65
C VAL A 107 -1.51 0.36 -22.06
N THR A 108 -1.69 -0.91 -22.41
CA THR A 108 -2.07 -1.34 -23.77
C THR A 108 -3.59 -1.42 -23.97
N GLY A 109 -4.36 -1.46 -22.87
CA GLY A 109 -5.83 -1.59 -22.87
C GLY A 109 -6.56 -0.25 -22.71
N PRO A 110 -7.88 -0.31 -22.42
CA PRO A 110 -8.75 0.86 -22.40
C PRO A 110 -8.38 1.93 -21.37
N THR A 111 -7.76 1.55 -20.24
CA THR A 111 -7.32 2.50 -19.21
C THR A 111 -6.24 3.44 -19.73
N ASN A 112 -5.40 2.97 -20.66
CA ASN A 112 -4.45 3.78 -21.42
C ASN A 112 -3.49 4.59 -20.54
N ILE A 113 -2.98 4.02 -19.45
CA ILE A 113 -2.04 4.69 -18.54
C ILE A 113 -0.78 5.11 -19.29
N ARG A 114 -0.37 6.37 -19.10
CA ARG A 114 0.87 6.93 -19.65
C ARG A 114 1.80 7.43 -18.54
N PHE A 115 1.25 8.07 -17.53
CA PHE A 115 2.01 8.59 -16.40
C PHE A 115 1.57 7.92 -15.10
N TYR A 116 2.54 7.65 -14.23
CA TYR A 116 2.28 7.17 -12.87
C TYR A 116 3.27 7.84 -11.90
N LEU A 117 2.76 8.31 -10.79
CA LEU A 117 3.54 8.80 -9.66
C LEU A 117 2.95 8.20 -8.39
N GLY A 118 3.73 7.38 -7.66
CA GLY A 118 3.26 6.67 -6.47
C GLY A 118 4.22 6.79 -5.31
N CYS A 119 3.70 7.27 -4.18
CA CYS A 119 4.41 7.37 -2.91
C CYS A 119 3.99 6.23 -1.98
N PRO A 120 4.92 5.39 -1.48
CA PRO A 120 4.59 4.36 -0.52
C PRO A 120 4.01 4.95 0.77
N ILE A 121 2.92 4.32 1.26
CA ILE A 121 2.34 4.58 2.57
C ILE A 121 2.95 3.56 3.52
N ARG A 122 3.52 4.04 4.63
CA ARG A 122 4.30 3.20 5.54
C ARG A 122 3.65 3.10 6.91
N ASP A 123 3.86 1.96 7.55
CA ASP A 123 3.57 1.80 8.97
C ASP A 123 4.62 2.53 9.84
N ARG A 124 4.50 2.42 11.17
CA ARG A 124 5.42 3.06 12.12
C ARG A 124 6.84 2.48 12.11
N ASP A 125 6.99 1.28 11.57
CA ASP A 125 8.28 0.59 11.46
C ASP A 125 8.89 0.75 10.05
N GLY A 126 8.27 1.59 9.19
CA GLY A 126 8.75 1.94 7.84
C GLY A 126 8.34 0.96 6.74
N ARG A 127 7.48 -0.03 7.02
CA ARG A 127 7.05 -1.02 6.02
C ARG A 127 5.95 -0.46 5.15
N ALA A 128 6.03 -0.70 3.83
CA ALA A 128 5.04 -0.22 2.89
C ALA A 128 3.75 -1.05 2.96
N LEU A 129 2.64 -0.41 3.31
CA LEU A 129 1.30 -1.01 3.26
C LEU A 129 0.72 -1.01 1.84
N GLY A 130 1.06 0.02 1.09
CA GLY A 130 0.56 0.32 -0.23
C GLY A 130 1.11 1.65 -0.73
N THR A 131 0.37 2.33 -1.59
CA THR A 131 0.76 3.64 -2.15
C THR A 131 -0.41 4.60 -2.20
N LEU A 132 -0.12 5.89 -2.06
CA LEU A 132 -0.95 6.93 -2.66
C LEU A 132 -0.38 7.21 -4.05
N CYS A 133 -1.20 7.04 -5.10
CA CYS A 133 -0.75 7.24 -6.47
C CYS A 133 -1.68 8.18 -7.26
N VAL A 134 -1.06 8.89 -8.19
CA VAL A 134 -1.72 9.73 -9.19
C VAL A 134 -1.30 9.25 -10.58
N ILE A 135 -2.27 9.17 -11.49
CA ILE A 135 -2.14 8.47 -12.76
C ILE A 135 -2.78 9.32 -13.87
N ASP A 136 -2.12 9.39 -15.01
CA ASP A 136 -2.62 10.13 -16.16
C ASP A 136 -2.59 9.27 -17.44
N VAL A 137 -3.49 9.57 -18.36
CA VAL A 137 -3.55 9.01 -19.71
C VAL A 137 -2.68 9.78 -20.71
N THR A 138 -1.99 10.82 -20.22
CA THR A 138 -1.02 11.63 -20.95
C THR A 138 0.34 11.51 -20.26
N SER A 139 1.41 11.28 -21.03
CA SER A 139 2.77 11.25 -20.50
C SER A 139 3.22 12.65 -20.05
N ARG A 140 4.15 12.69 -19.11
CA ARG A 140 4.73 13.95 -18.60
C ARG A 140 6.21 14.06 -18.92
N ALA A 141 6.66 15.28 -19.22
CA ALA A 141 8.07 15.52 -19.51
C ALA A 141 8.95 15.48 -18.24
N ARG A 142 8.37 15.80 -17.08
CA ARG A 142 9.08 15.86 -15.79
C ARG A 142 8.10 15.82 -14.61
N VAL A 143 8.63 15.51 -13.45
CA VAL A 143 8.04 15.73 -12.12
C VAL A 143 8.95 16.69 -11.38
N THR A 144 8.41 17.67 -10.67
CA THR A 144 9.18 18.66 -9.89
C THR A 144 9.35 18.17 -8.44
N GLU A 145 10.35 18.72 -7.74
CA GLU A 145 10.51 18.45 -6.29
C GLU A 145 9.26 18.88 -5.50
N ALA A 146 8.62 19.98 -5.90
CA ALA A 146 7.36 20.41 -5.28
C ALA A 146 6.22 19.39 -5.45
N ASP A 147 6.16 18.69 -6.59
CA ASP A 147 5.21 17.60 -6.81
C ASP A 147 5.53 16.41 -5.90
N LEU A 148 6.81 16.08 -5.77
CA LEU A 148 7.25 14.98 -4.89
C LEU A 148 6.95 15.28 -3.42
N ASP A 149 7.24 16.49 -2.95
CA ASP A 149 6.97 16.88 -1.56
C ASP A 149 5.47 16.87 -1.26
N ARG A 150 4.67 17.39 -2.20
CA ARG A 150 3.20 17.36 -2.09
C ARG A 150 2.66 15.94 -1.99
N LEU A 151 3.13 15.02 -2.83
CA LEU A 151 2.69 13.63 -2.77
C LEU A 151 3.14 12.94 -1.48
N ARG A 152 4.36 13.23 -1.00
CA ARG A 152 4.84 12.73 0.32
C ARG A 152 3.95 13.18 1.46
N ASP A 153 3.54 14.46 1.47
CA ASP A 153 2.67 15.02 2.51
C ASP A 153 1.29 14.35 2.52
N LEU A 154 0.71 14.17 1.33
CA LEU A 154 -0.57 13.45 1.20
C LEU A 154 -0.45 11.97 1.59
N ALA A 155 0.61 11.28 1.18
CA ALA A 155 0.84 9.88 1.54
C ALA A 155 1.09 9.70 3.05
N ARG A 156 1.79 10.65 3.70
CA ARG A 156 1.94 10.66 5.15
C ARG A 156 0.58 10.84 5.84
N HIS A 157 -0.23 11.78 5.37
CA HIS A 157 -1.59 12.00 5.92
C HIS A 157 -2.47 10.73 5.76
N ALA A 158 -2.38 10.03 4.62
CA ALA A 158 -3.04 8.73 4.46
C ALA A 158 -2.57 7.70 5.50
N GLY A 159 -1.26 7.64 5.75
CA GLY A 159 -0.68 6.82 6.80
C GLY A 159 -1.21 7.16 8.19
N ASP A 160 -1.30 8.46 8.51
CA ASP A 160 -1.84 8.93 9.79
C ASP A 160 -3.30 8.51 9.99
N ILE A 161 -4.12 8.56 8.93
CA ILE A 161 -5.53 8.11 8.97
C ILE A 161 -5.58 6.59 9.20
N ILE A 162 -4.81 5.81 8.45
CA ILE A 162 -4.78 4.35 8.54
C ILE A 162 -4.29 3.87 9.92
N LEU A 163 -3.29 4.54 10.48
CA LEU A 163 -2.63 4.14 11.71
C LEU A 163 -3.25 4.76 12.98
N GLN A 164 -4.44 5.36 12.87
CA GLN A 164 -5.16 5.85 14.03
C GLN A 164 -5.51 4.72 15.00
N PRO A 165 -5.50 4.98 16.34
CA PRO A 165 -5.59 3.92 17.35
C PRO A 165 -6.94 3.21 17.47
N GLU A 166 -7.95 3.60 16.70
CA GLU A 166 -9.29 3.02 16.77
C GLU A 166 -9.55 1.91 15.74
N VAL A 167 -8.64 0.94 15.68
CA VAL A 167 -8.91 -0.31 14.96
C VAL A 167 -10.02 -1.07 15.67
N SER A 168 -11.11 -1.41 14.99
CA SER A 168 -12.23 -2.12 15.63
C SER A 168 -11.76 -3.48 16.18
N ALA A 169 -12.44 -4.00 17.21
CA ALA A 169 -12.12 -5.31 17.78
C ALA A 169 -12.22 -6.45 16.74
N ARG A 170 -13.07 -6.28 15.72
CA ARG A 170 -13.22 -7.23 14.60
C ARG A 170 -12.00 -7.22 13.70
N ASP A 171 -11.54 -6.02 13.31
CA ASP A 171 -10.39 -5.85 12.41
C ASP A 171 -9.11 -6.35 13.07
N ARG A 172 -8.98 -6.13 14.38
CA ARG A 172 -7.87 -6.62 15.17
C ARG A 172 -7.82 -8.15 15.21
N ARG A 173 -8.98 -8.80 15.35
CA ARG A 173 -9.07 -10.26 15.31
C ARG A 173 -8.66 -10.82 13.94
N GLN A 174 -9.11 -10.19 12.87
CA GLN A 174 -8.69 -10.55 11.52
C GLN A 174 -7.19 -10.35 11.31
N ALA A 175 -6.60 -9.28 11.89
CA ALA A 175 -5.17 -9.03 11.87
C ALA A 175 -4.39 -10.14 12.61
N LEU A 176 -4.84 -10.53 13.80
CA LEU A 176 -4.22 -11.61 14.58
C LEU A 176 -4.22 -12.94 13.81
N ASP A 177 -5.36 -13.32 13.22
CA ASP A 177 -5.48 -14.53 12.42
C ASP A 177 -4.56 -14.49 11.18
N GLY A 178 -4.49 -13.34 10.50
CA GLY A 178 -3.62 -13.13 9.35
C GLY A 178 -2.13 -13.24 9.68
N ILE A 179 -1.68 -12.63 10.79
CA ILE A 179 -0.27 -12.68 11.22
C ILE A 179 0.10 -14.09 11.68
N SER A 180 -0.79 -14.79 12.39
CA SER A 180 -0.55 -16.17 12.81
C SER A 180 -0.31 -17.09 11.61
N GLY A 181 -1.09 -16.93 10.54
CA GLY A 181 -0.87 -17.69 9.30
C GLY A 181 0.48 -17.36 8.63
N GLN A 182 1.00 -16.14 8.74
CA GLN A 182 2.32 -15.76 8.22
C GLN A 182 3.45 -16.37 9.05
N ILE A 183 3.30 -16.45 10.37
CA ILE A 183 4.27 -17.13 11.25
C ILE A 183 4.41 -18.61 10.85
N GLU A 184 3.31 -19.32 10.60
CA GLU A 184 3.34 -20.71 10.15
C GLU A 184 4.12 -20.89 8.84
N VAL A 185 4.00 -19.93 7.92
CA VAL A 185 4.75 -19.93 6.65
C VAL A 185 6.25 -19.76 6.92
N LEU A 186 6.65 -18.79 7.77
CA LEU A 186 8.07 -18.55 8.10
C LEU A 186 8.70 -19.75 8.81
N ILE A 187 8.01 -20.36 9.78
CA ILE A 187 8.49 -21.54 10.47
C ILE A 187 8.71 -22.69 9.49
N ARG A 188 7.77 -22.93 8.58
CA ARG A 188 7.89 -23.96 7.56
C ARG A 188 9.10 -23.73 6.64
N ASP A 189 9.37 -22.46 6.31
CA ASP A 189 10.43 -22.08 5.39
C ASP A 189 11.78 -21.88 6.10
N GLY A 190 11.85 -22.04 7.44
CA GLY A 190 13.09 -22.02 8.24
C GLY A 190 13.61 -20.60 8.55
N GLU A 191 12.75 -19.59 8.47
CA GLU A 191 13.10 -18.15 8.64
C GLU A 191 12.84 -17.68 10.09
N GLU A 192 13.66 -18.15 11.06
CA GLU A 192 13.47 -17.89 12.49
C GLU A 192 13.46 -16.39 12.86
N ASP A 193 14.35 -15.58 12.29
CA ASP A 193 14.41 -14.13 12.57
C ASP A 193 13.10 -13.41 12.17
N GLY A 194 12.42 -13.88 11.13
CA GLY A 194 11.13 -13.34 10.71
C GLY A 194 10.01 -13.68 11.68
N VAL A 195 10.08 -14.83 12.34
CA VAL A 195 9.10 -15.25 13.36
C VAL A 195 9.14 -14.29 14.54
N ASP A 196 10.33 -13.92 15.03
CA ASP A 196 10.47 -12.99 16.15
C ASP A 196 9.84 -11.63 15.86
N GLU A 197 9.95 -11.13 14.63
CA GLU A 197 9.35 -9.86 14.22
C GLU A 197 7.81 -9.94 14.17
N LEU A 198 7.25 -11.02 13.65
CA LEU A 198 5.81 -11.26 13.64
C LEU A 198 5.25 -11.48 15.05
N ASP A 199 5.95 -12.18 15.91
CA ASP A 199 5.62 -12.35 17.32
C ASP A 199 5.57 -10.99 18.04
N ALA A 200 6.52 -10.11 17.75
CA ALA A 200 6.50 -8.75 18.28
C ALA A 200 5.28 -7.94 17.82
N MET A 201 4.81 -8.13 16.58
CA MET A 201 3.57 -7.53 16.09
C MET A 201 2.35 -8.08 16.82
N LEU A 202 2.24 -9.42 16.98
CA LEU A 202 1.15 -10.05 17.71
C LEU A 202 1.04 -9.51 19.13
N ARG A 203 2.15 -9.51 19.87
CA ARG A 203 2.18 -8.98 21.25
C ARG A 203 1.79 -7.50 21.35
N ARG A 204 2.05 -6.69 20.31
CA ARG A 204 1.59 -5.28 20.28
C ARG A 204 0.07 -5.21 20.15
N LEU A 205 -0.53 -6.01 19.26
CA LEU A 205 -1.97 -6.07 19.05
C LEU A 205 -2.71 -6.58 20.30
N GLU A 206 -2.20 -7.64 20.94
CA GLU A 206 -2.75 -8.21 22.17
C GLU A 206 -2.75 -7.18 23.32
N ARG A 207 -1.62 -6.48 23.54
CA ARG A 207 -1.53 -5.41 24.55
C ARG A 207 -2.49 -4.26 24.28
N GLN A 208 -2.81 -3.99 23.02
CA GLN A 208 -3.79 -2.96 22.67
C GLN A 208 -5.20 -3.45 22.97
N GLU A 209 -5.53 -4.72 22.72
CA GLU A 209 -6.81 -5.32 23.14
C GLU A 209 -7.04 -5.24 24.65
N GLU A 210 -6.03 -5.58 25.44
CA GLU A 210 -6.10 -5.52 26.91
C GLU A 210 -6.38 -4.09 27.41
N ARG A 211 -5.67 -3.09 26.85
CA ARG A 211 -5.91 -1.67 27.19
C ARG A 211 -7.31 -1.22 26.84
N ASP A 212 -7.85 -1.64 25.71
CA ASP A 212 -9.20 -1.27 25.28
C ASP A 212 -10.28 -1.95 26.11
N ARG A 213 -10.04 -3.19 26.57
CA ARG A 213 -10.93 -3.88 27.53
C ARG A 213 -10.97 -3.14 28.88
N GLN A 214 -9.81 -2.71 29.38
CA GLN A 214 -9.72 -1.97 30.65
C GLN A 214 -10.35 -0.57 30.59
N ARG A 215 -10.41 0.08 29.43
CA ARG A 215 -11.09 1.38 29.25
C ARG A 215 -12.62 1.28 29.16
N LYS A 216 -13.14 0.08 28.88
CA LYS A 216 -14.61 -0.18 28.74
C LYS A 216 -15.22 -0.78 30.00
N SER A 217 -14.42 -1.14 31.00
CA SER A 217 -14.83 -1.60 32.34
C SER A 217 -14.75 -0.47 33.34
#